data_9a58c21f60fa7a1527c031763d69d32e
#
_entry.id   9a58c21f60fa7a1527c031763d69d32e
#
_cell.length_a   1.000
_cell.length_b   1.000
_cell.length_c   1.000
_cell.angle_alpha   90.00
_cell.angle_beta   90.00
_cell.angle_gamma   90.00
#
_symmetry.space_group_name_H-M   'P 1'
#
loop_
_entity.id
_entity.type
_entity.pdbx_description
1 polymer ?
#
loop_
_entity_poly.entity_id
_entity_poly.type
_entity_poly.pdbx_seq_one_letter_code
_entity_poly.pdbx_strand_id
1 'polypeptide(L)'
;MNRVFGLALSLAAFVTIGSCTQSGGALKVDSVEPPQGTTAGGEEISINGGGFQPGKTQAEVKFGHKKSETVTIASTNKIRVVTPPNEKGPVDVSVMFDDGSTFKILNAFRYVEPASGDNTRQAFFGGQKSPAGGKIEVEKKQ
;
A
#
# COMPACT_ATOMS: atom_id res chain seq x y z
N MET A 1 -71.92 0.90 -44.79
CA MET A 1 -71.60 1.56 -43.51
C MET A 1 -70.99 0.55 -42.62
N ASN A 2 -69.68 0.56 -42.40
CA ASN A 2 -69.00 0.08 -41.23
C ASN A 2 -67.52 0.38 -41.35
N ARG A 3 -67.10 1.34 -40.55
CA ARG A 3 -65.73 1.82 -40.45
C ARG A 3 -64.99 0.91 -39.47
N VAL A 4 -63.99 0.22 -39.94
CA VAL A 4 -63.06 -0.53 -39.06
C VAL A 4 -61.85 0.36 -38.77
N PHE A 5 -61.78 0.81 -37.52
CA PHE A 5 -60.64 1.53 -37.00
C PHE A 5 -59.51 0.53 -36.70
N GLY A 6 -58.43 0.63 -37.46
CA GLY A 6 -57.19 -0.10 -37.18
C GLY A 6 -56.41 0.59 -36.06
N LEU A 7 -56.27 -0.07 -34.94
CA LEU A 7 -55.47 0.38 -33.80
C LEU A 7 -54.01 0.00 -34.07
N ALA A 8 -53.18 0.93 -34.47
CA ALA A 8 -51.72 0.71 -34.59
C ALA A 8 -51.08 0.82 -33.21
N LEU A 9 -50.67 -0.32 -32.68
CA LEU A 9 -49.94 -0.43 -31.42
C LEU A 9 -48.46 -0.12 -31.67
N SER A 10 -48.05 1.16 -31.41
CA SER A 10 -46.68 1.60 -31.48
C SER A 10 -45.91 1.13 -30.22
N LEU A 11 -45.06 0.14 -30.40
CA LEU A 11 -44.17 -0.37 -29.34
C LEU A 11 -42.95 0.53 -29.26
N ALA A 12 -42.99 1.55 -28.40
CA ALA A 12 -41.83 2.38 -28.10
C ALA A 12 -40.86 1.61 -27.19
N ALA A 13 -39.78 1.11 -27.77
CA ALA A 13 -38.67 0.54 -27.01
C ALA A 13 -37.94 1.67 -26.28
N PHE A 14 -38.16 1.81 -24.99
CA PHE A 14 -37.36 2.65 -24.11
C PHE A 14 -36.00 1.97 -23.87
N VAL A 15 -34.99 2.42 -24.62
CA VAL A 15 -33.58 2.12 -24.29
C VAL A 15 -33.20 3.02 -23.13
N THR A 16 -33.25 2.51 -21.92
CA THR A 16 -32.67 3.18 -20.75
C THR A 16 -31.15 3.03 -20.84
N ILE A 17 -30.49 4.04 -21.36
CA ILE A 17 -29.04 4.20 -21.24
C ILE A 17 -28.78 4.47 -19.75
N GLY A 18 -28.41 3.42 -19.01
CA GLY A 18 -27.92 3.56 -17.65
C GLY A 18 -26.64 4.38 -17.67
N SER A 19 -26.75 5.68 -17.41
CA SER A 19 -25.61 6.51 -17.07
C SER A 19 -25.03 5.98 -15.77
N CYS A 20 -23.95 5.17 -15.84
CA CYS A 20 -23.07 4.97 -14.71
C CYS A 20 -22.43 6.32 -14.40
N THR A 21 -23.11 7.11 -13.59
CA THR A 21 -22.50 8.24 -12.91
C THR A 21 -21.48 7.62 -11.96
N GLN A 22 -20.21 7.64 -12.34
CA GLN A 22 -19.12 7.40 -11.39
C GLN A 22 -19.18 8.58 -10.43
N SER A 23 -19.96 8.41 -9.39
CA SER A 23 -19.93 9.28 -8.22
C SER A 23 -18.54 9.15 -7.64
N GLY A 24 -17.68 10.14 -7.87
CA GLY A 24 -16.49 10.35 -7.08
C GLY A 24 -16.99 10.50 -5.66
N GLY A 25 -16.99 9.41 -4.88
CA GLY A 25 -17.32 9.45 -3.46
C GLY A 25 -16.36 10.41 -2.75
N ALA A 26 -16.77 10.94 -1.60
CA ALA A 26 -15.91 11.77 -0.78
C ALA A 26 -14.57 11.05 -0.53
N LEU A 27 -13.47 11.80 -0.60
CA LEU A 27 -12.15 11.29 -0.28
C LEU A 27 -12.15 10.74 1.15
N LYS A 28 -11.61 9.56 1.34
CA LYS A 28 -11.40 8.95 2.65
C LYS A 28 -10.18 8.05 2.64
N VAL A 29 -9.57 7.88 3.80
CA VAL A 29 -8.45 6.96 4.03
C VAL A 29 -8.84 6.06 5.20
N ASP A 30 -8.80 4.74 4.98
CA ASP A 30 -9.31 3.75 5.93
C ASP A 30 -8.18 2.98 6.63
N SER A 31 -7.18 2.47 5.86
CA SER A 31 -6.10 1.63 6.40
C SER A 31 -4.82 1.67 5.58
N VAL A 32 -3.76 1.16 6.18
CA VAL A 32 -2.43 0.99 5.57
C VAL A 32 -2.05 -0.50 5.61
N GLU A 33 -1.61 -1.05 4.48
CA GLU A 33 -1.24 -2.46 4.34
C GLU A 33 0.03 -2.66 3.49
N PRO A 34 1.01 -3.43 3.97
CA PRO A 34 1.14 -3.99 5.32
C PRO A 34 1.34 -2.89 6.37
N PRO A 35 0.99 -3.14 7.66
CA PRO A 35 1.11 -2.14 8.73
C PRO A 35 2.52 -2.04 9.31
N GLN A 36 3.49 -2.70 8.73
CA GLN A 36 4.89 -2.67 9.17
C GLN A 36 5.86 -2.85 8.00
N GLY A 37 7.06 -2.33 8.16
CA GLY A 37 8.16 -2.47 7.21
C GLY A 37 9.50 -2.16 7.84
N THR A 38 10.58 -2.27 7.08
CA THR A 38 11.94 -2.10 7.61
C THR A 38 12.34 -0.64 7.72
N THR A 39 13.25 -0.37 8.67
CA THR A 39 13.83 0.98 8.85
C THR A 39 14.59 1.47 7.62
N ALA A 40 15.02 0.57 6.73
CA ALA A 40 15.68 0.92 5.47
C ALA A 40 14.71 1.59 4.47
N GLY A 41 13.41 1.38 4.62
CA GLY A 41 12.40 1.83 3.66
C GLY A 41 12.49 1.11 2.32
N GLY A 42 11.90 1.70 1.28
CA GLY A 42 11.89 1.13 -0.06
C GLY A 42 10.82 0.07 -0.30
N GLU A 43 9.98 -0.20 0.67
CA GLU A 43 8.89 -1.17 0.54
C GLU A 43 7.63 -0.52 -0.03
N GLU A 44 6.99 -1.20 -0.97
CA GLU A 44 5.70 -0.76 -1.50
C GLU A 44 4.58 -1.17 -0.55
N ILE A 45 3.80 -0.20 -0.11
CA ILE A 45 2.61 -0.41 0.71
C ILE A 45 1.37 0.13 0.01
N SER A 46 0.21 -0.33 0.45
CA SER A 46 -1.09 0.13 -0.03
C SER A 46 -1.80 0.92 1.05
N ILE A 47 -2.32 2.08 0.69
CA ILE A 47 -3.25 2.84 1.51
C ILE A 47 -4.64 2.61 0.92
N ASN A 48 -5.52 2.02 1.70
CA ASN A 48 -6.90 1.75 1.32
C ASN A 48 -7.80 2.91 1.75
N GLY A 49 -8.81 3.19 0.93
CA GLY A 49 -9.71 4.30 1.16
C GLY A 49 -10.82 4.39 0.12
N GLY A 50 -11.17 5.59 -0.29
CA GLY A 50 -12.18 5.80 -1.32
C GLY A 50 -12.18 7.20 -1.88
N GLY A 51 -12.89 7.37 -3.00
CA GLY A 51 -13.01 8.66 -3.68
C GLY A 51 -11.81 9.08 -4.50
N PHE A 52 -10.76 8.24 -4.59
CA PHE A 52 -9.58 8.55 -5.38
C PHE A 52 -9.89 8.50 -6.87
N GLN A 53 -9.29 9.41 -7.64
CA GLN A 53 -9.47 9.44 -9.10
C GLN A 53 -8.09 9.29 -9.77
N PRO A 54 -7.76 8.09 -10.30
CA PRO A 54 -6.51 7.88 -11.01
C PRO A 54 -6.31 8.89 -12.15
N GLY A 55 -5.13 9.52 -12.19
CA GLY A 55 -4.79 10.53 -13.16
C GLY A 55 -5.37 11.94 -12.93
N LYS A 56 -6.21 12.10 -11.89
CA LYS A 56 -6.77 13.41 -11.50
C LYS A 56 -6.38 13.78 -10.08
N THR A 57 -6.57 12.89 -9.10
CA THR A 57 -6.19 13.12 -7.71
C THR A 57 -4.68 12.99 -7.55
N GLN A 58 -4.06 13.96 -6.92
CA GLN A 58 -2.67 13.88 -6.46
C GLN A 58 -2.67 13.79 -4.93
N ALA A 59 -1.73 13.02 -4.40
CA ALA A 59 -1.58 12.85 -2.97
C ALA A 59 -0.11 12.95 -2.56
N GLU A 60 0.13 13.56 -1.41
CA GLU A 60 1.39 13.53 -0.70
C GLU A 60 1.24 12.67 0.55
N VAL A 61 2.15 11.73 0.77
CA VAL A 61 2.11 10.83 1.92
C VAL A 61 3.34 11.04 2.79
N LYS A 62 3.10 11.15 4.09
CA LYS A 62 4.16 11.28 5.11
C LYS A 62 4.05 10.16 6.14
N PHE A 63 5.20 9.62 6.51
CA PHE A 63 5.40 8.65 7.59
C PHE A 63 6.08 9.38 8.76
N GLY A 64 5.30 9.84 9.74
CA GLY A 64 5.79 10.76 10.76
C GLY A 64 6.29 12.06 10.12
N HIS A 65 7.59 12.28 10.18
CA HIS A 65 8.23 13.48 9.60
C HIS A 65 8.78 13.27 8.19
N LYS A 66 8.84 12.02 7.71
CA LYS A 66 9.44 11.66 6.43
C LYS A 66 8.37 11.60 5.34
N LYS A 67 8.63 12.29 4.23
CA LYS A 67 7.78 12.24 3.04
C LYS A 67 8.15 11.05 2.16
N SER A 68 7.15 10.37 1.61
CA SER A 68 7.37 9.41 0.54
C SER A 68 7.70 10.12 -0.77
N GLU A 69 8.68 9.59 -1.49
CA GLU A 69 9.07 10.11 -2.82
C GLU A 69 8.17 9.57 -3.94
N THR A 70 7.61 8.38 -3.75
CA THR A 70 6.79 7.71 -4.75
C THR A 70 5.40 7.44 -4.20
N VAL A 71 4.41 8.12 -4.79
CA VAL A 71 2.98 7.96 -4.48
C VAL A 71 2.22 7.78 -5.79
N THR A 72 1.42 6.73 -5.92
CA THR A 72 0.64 6.43 -7.12
C THR A 72 -0.79 6.09 -6.75
N ILE A 73 -1.76 6.79 -7.33
CA ILE A 73 -3.17 6.45 -7.22
C ILE A 73 -3.45 5.26 -8.13
N ALA A 74 -3.52 4.06 -7.57
CA ALA A 74 -3.67 2.82 -8.33
C ALA A 74 -5.11 2.56 -8.76
N SER A 75 -6.08 2.96 -7.95
CA SER A 75 -7.52 2.81 -8.24
C SER A 75 -8.34 3.81 -7.43
N THR A 76 -9.67 3.76 -7.57
CA THR A 76 -10.59 4.62 -6.83
C THR A 76 -10.61 4.39 -5.31
N ASN A 77 -9.98 3.29 -4.86
CA ASN A 77 -9.94 2.91 -3.44
C ASN A 77 -8.54 2.53 -2.93
N LYS A 78 -7.49 2.68 -3.77
CA LYS A 78 -6.13 2.26 -3.40
C LYS A 78 -5.07 3.24 -3.89
N ILE A 79 -4.18 3.62 -2.98
CA ILE A 79 -2.96 4.36 -3.26
C ILE A 79 -1.78 3.44 -2.98
N ARG A 80 -0.81 3.36 -3.89
CA ARG A 80 0.49 2.71 -3.68
C ARG A 80 1.51 3.73 -3.29
N VAL A 81 2.32 3.40 -2.30
CA VAL A 81 3.31 4.31 -1.72
C VAL A 81 4.56 3.52 -1.40
N VAL A 82 5.72 4.11 -1.68
CA VAL A 82 7.00 3.54 -1.25
C VAL A 82 7.41 4.18 0.07
N THR A 83 7.73 3.35 1.06
CA THR A 83 8.10 3.82 2.40
C THR A 83 9.46 4.51 2.38
N PRO A 84 9.60 5.70 2.97
CA PRO A 84 10.91 6.32 3.17
C PRO A 84 11.68 5.62 4.29
N PRO A 85 13.03 5.70 4.33
CA PRO A 85 13.80 5.24 5.47
C PRO A 85 13.44 6.04 6.72
N ASN A 86 13.28 5.35 7.85
CA ASN A 86 12.89 5.99 9.10
C ASN A 86 13.45 5.24 10.32
N GLU A 87 13.34 5.86 11.49
CA GLU A 87 13.72 5.24 12.75
C GLU A 87 12.73 4.14 13.16
N LYS A 88 13.21 3.16 13.93
CA LYS A 88 12.40 2.09 14.48
C LYS A 88 11.29 2.62 15.38
N GLY A 89 10.08 2.14 15.19
CA GLY A 89 8.94 2.48 16.03
C GLY A 89 7.65 2.68 15.25
N PRO A 90 6.55 2.92 15.95
CA PRO A 90 5.28 3.27 15.33
C PRO A 90 5.32 4.72 14.83
N VAL A 91 4.75 4.95 13.66
CA VAL A 91 4.60 6.29 13.07
C VAL A 91 3.17 6.51 12.57
N ASP A 92 2.77 7.77 12.60
CA ASP A 92 1.53 8.19 11.99
C ASP A 92 1.71 8.27 10.47
N VAL A 93 0.68 7.92 9.73
CA VAL A 93 0.63 8.12 8.30
C VAL A 93 -0.33 9.25 7.98
N SER A 94 0.17 10.29 7.32
CA SER A 94 -0.61 11.44 6.88
C SER A 94 -0.68 11.47 5.36
N VAL A 95 -1.89 11.58 4.83
CA VAL A 95 -2.16 11.70 3.41
C VAL A 95 -2.79 13.06 3.15
N MET A 96 -2.15 13.88 2.35
CA MET A 96 -2.62 15.18 1.94
C MET A 96 -2.95 15.15 0.45
N PHE A 97 -4.13 15.57 0.08
CA PHE A 97 -4.59 15.62 -1.30
C PHE A 97 -4.50 17.04 -1.88
N ASP A 98 -4.51 17.14 -3.20
CA ASP A 98 -4.44 18.39 -3.95
C ASP A 98 -5.67 19.29 -3.77
N ASP A 99 -6.81 18.74 -3.33
CA ASP A 99 -7.99 19.53 -2.93
C ASP A 99 -7.86 20.18 -1.53
N GLY A 100 -6.73 19.95 -0.84
CA GLY A 100 -6.45 20.42 0.52
C GLY A 100 -6.94 19.48 1.63
N SER A 101 -7.62 18.40 1.31
CA SER A 101 -8.04 17.39 2.29
C SER A 101 -6.82 16.68 2.88
N THR A 102 -6.80 16.55 4.21
CA THR A 102 -5.72 15.87 4.93
C THR A 102 -6.29 14.81 5.85
N PHE A 103 -5.78 13.60 5.74
CA PHE A 103 -6.14 12.47 6.59
C PHE A 103 -4.91 11.99 7.35
N LYS A 104 -5.08 11.76 8.64
CA LYS A 104 -4.03 11.25 9.51
C LYS A 104 -4.51 10.01 10.25
N ILE A 105 -3.77 8.92 10.09
CA ILE A 105 -4.01 7.68 10.82
C ILE A 105 -2.89 7.51 11.82
N LEU A 106 -3.25 7.52 13.10
CA LEU A 106 -2.29 7.43 14.20
C LEU A 106 -1.73 6.00 14.30
N ASN A 107 -0.41 5.89 14.49
CA ASN A 107 0.29 4.61 14.62
C ASN A 107 -0.02 3.62 13.50
N ALA A 108 -0.30 4.10 12.29
CA ALA A 108 -0.75 3.29 11.17
C ALA A 108 0.34 2.40 10.58
N PHE A 109 1.60 2.74 10.82
CA PHE A 109 2.73 2.00 10.28
C PHE A 109 3.82 1.84 11.34
N ARG A 110 4.48 0.69 11.37
CA ARG A 110 5.58 0.40 12.31
C ARG A 110 6.85 0.08 11.55
N TYR A 111 7.91 0.83 11.83
CA TYR A 111 9.25 0.51 11.36
C TYR A 111 9.90 -0.50 12.29
N VAL A 112 10.45 -1.58 11.70
CA VAL A 112 11.20 -2.63 12.40
C VAL A 112 12.63 -2.70 11.82
N GLU A 113 13.58 -3.06 12.64
CA GLU A 113 14.92 -3.35 12.12
C GLU A 113 14.88 -4.56 11.20
N PRO A 114 15.57 -4.55 10.04
CA PRO A 114 15.69 -5.73 9.22
C PRO A 114 16.33 -6.84 10.08
N ALA A 115 15.79 -8.05 9.99
CA ALA A 115 16.37 -9.19 10.68
C ALA A 115 17.83 -9.33 10.24
N SER A 116 18.76 -9.09 11.15
CA SER A 116 20.17 -9.33 10.90
C SER A 116 20.32 -10.80 10.54
N GLY A 117 20.89 -11.11 9.37
CA GLY A 117 21.04 -12.48 8.86
C GLY A 117 21.88 -13.42 9.75
N ASP A 118 22.36 -12.94 10.89
CA ASP A 118 23.10 -13.69 11.88
C ASP A 118 22.24 -14.69 12.68
N ASN A 119 20.96 -14.35 12.89
CA ASN A 119 20.07 -15.25 13.66
C ASN A 119 19.60 -16.47 12.87
N THR A 120 19.63 -16.42 11.54
CA THR A 120 19.23 -17.55 10.69
C THR A 120 20.30 -18.64 10.70
N ARG A 121 21.59 -18.30 10.87
CA ARG A 121 22.68 -19.27 10.99
C ARG A 121 22.67 -20.00 12.34
N GLN A 122 22.32 -19.31 13.43
CA GLN A 122 22.24 -19.92 14.75
C GLN A 122 21.06 -20.89 14.91
N ALA A 123 19.92 -20.61 14.23
CA ALA A 123 18.76 -21.50 14.24
C ALA A 123 19.01 -22.81 13.47
N PHE A 124 19.86 -22.79 12.43
CA PHE A 124 20.19 -23.99 11.66
C PHE A 124 21.35 -24.82 12.25
N PHE A 125 22.27 -24.20 13.00
CA PHE A 125 23.45 -24.85 13.55
C PHE A 125 23.43 -25.00 15.08
N GLY A 126 22.32 -24.69 15.74
CA GLY A 126 22.13 -24.78 17.21
C GLY A 126 22.14 -26.19 17.79
N GLY A 127 22.71 -27.19 17.13
CA GLY A 127 22.79 -28.57 17.60
C GLY A 127 24.17 -29.19 17.56
N GLN A 128 25.23 -28.53 17.12
CA GLN A 128 26.55 -29.07 17.10
C GLN A 128 27.53 -28.25 17.96
N LYS A 129 27.77 -28.79 19.14
CA LYS A 129 28.85 -28.41 20.03
C LYS A 129 30.17 -28.60 19.26
N SER A 130 30.83 -27.52 18.85
CA SER A 130 32.19 -27.57 18.28
C SER A 130 33.11 -28.33 19.25
N PRO A 131 33.84 -29.34 18.78
CA PRO A 131 34.95 -29.86 19.57
C PRO A 131 36.05 -28.80 19.63
N ALA A 132 36.47 -28.53 20.85
CA ALA A 132 37.54 -27.61 21.16
C ALA A 132 38.87 -28.02 20.52
N GLY A 133 39.60 -27.08 19.97
CA GLY A 133 41.03 -27.07 19.93
C GLY A 133 41.71 -27.96 18.89
N GLY A 134 41.79 -27.48 17.67
CA GLY A 134 42.85 -27.87 16.74
C GLY A 134 43.81 -26.71 16.57
N LYS A 135 44.92 -26.68 17.29
CA LYS A 135 46.09 -25.86 16.99
C LYS A 135 46.64 -26.28 15.64
N ILE A 136 46.59 -25.39 14.66
CA ILE A 136 47.35 -25.57 13.43
C ILE A 136 48.72 -24.97 13.67
N GLU A 137 49.75 -25.81 13.92
CA GLU A 137 51.13 -25.42 13.84
C GLU A 137 51.57 -25.41 12.40
N VAL A 138 51.92 -24.22 11.92
CA VAL A 138 52.56 -24.03 10.62
C VAL A 138 54.05 -24.27 10.79
N GLU A 139 54.50 -25.47 10.42
CA GLU A 139 55.92 -25.82 10.36
C GLU A 139 56.55 -25.14 9.15
N LYS A 140 57.44 -24.17 9.45
CA LYS A 140 58.23 -23.44 8.47
C LYS A 140 59.47 -24.26 8.16
N LYS A 141 59.50 -24.95 7.03
CA LYS A 141 60.68 -25.65 6.54
C LYS A 141 61.65 -24.68 5.90
N GLN A 142 62.85 -24.62 6.39
CA GLN A 142 64.03 -23.94 5.80
C GLN A 142 64.44 -24.57 4.48
#